data_26fa5af7dca8dd4308f324a689b6f183
#
_entry.id   26fa5af7dca8dd4308f324a689b6f183
#
_cell.length_a   1.000
_cell.length_b   1.000
_cell.length_c   1.000
_cell.angle_alpha   90.00
_cell.angle_beta   90.00
_cell.angle_gamma   90.00
#
_symmetry.space_group_name_H-M   'P 1'
#
loop_
_entity.id
_entity.type
_entity.pdbx_description
1 polymer ?
#
loop_
_entity_poly.entity_id
_entity_poly.type
_entity_poly.pdbx_seq_one_letter_code
_entity_poly.pdbx_strand_id
1 'polypeptide(L)'
;MKNTLLAPPLETNIDTKSEEFNQYKEAMLEKLDGIEDLLDFVELGGGMHHHERLAARGKMSVRDRIANFLDPDTPFLEISSLAAYASDYPVGGGAVAGIGIVAGTEVVIFANDPTVLAGAMHAYSGKKWTRAMEISRVNKIPYVQFVESAGGDLRMGGGKGKGSSRGQILG
;
A
#
# COMPACT_ATOMS: atom_id res chain seq x y z
N MET A 1 37.94 -12.84 3.59
CA MET A 1 37.64 -12.39 4.97
C MET A 1 36.62 -13.38 5.56
N LYS A 2 36.93 -14.01 6.70
CA LYS A 2 35.98 -14.87 7.39
C LYS A 2 34.94 -13.95 8.03
N ASN A 3 33.67 -14.07 7.62
CA ASN A 3 32.58 -13.42 8.33
C ASN A 3 32.48 -14.00 9.75
N THR A 4 33.02 -13.29 10.70
CA THR A 4 32.87 -13.62 12.11
C THR A 4 31.47 -13.15 12.50
N LEU A 5 30.52 -14.07 12.62
CA LEU A 5 29.21 -13.77 13.19
C LEU A 5 29.41 -13.24 14.61
N LEU A 6 28.82 -12.09 14.92
CA LEU A 6 28.90 -11.45 16.23
C LEU A 6 28.15 -12.23 17.32
N ALA A 7 27.28 -13.17 16.92
CA ALA A 7 26.52 -14.05 17.78
C ALA A 7 26.43 -15.45 17.17
N PRO A 8 26.30 -16.52 17.99
CA PRO A 8 26.02 -17.84 17.47
C PRO A 8 24.67 -17.86 16.74
N PRO A 9 24.49 -18.76 15.76
CA PRO A 9 23.19 -18.94 15.12
C PRO A 9 22.14 -19.36 16.15
N LEU A 10 20.93 -18.87 15.98
CA LEU A 10 19.80 -19.35 16.78
C LEU A 10 19.48 -20.80 16.38
N GLU A 11 19.45 -21.67 17.37
CA GLU A 11 19.05 -23.07 17.19
C GLU A 11 17.54 -23.20 17.40
N THR A 12 16.91 -24.11 16.66
CA THR A 12 15.49 -24.42 16.80
C THR A 12 15.32 -25.93 17.00
N ASN A 13 14.38 -26.30 17.87
CA ASN A 13 13.96 -27.68 18.10
C ASN A 13 12.62 -27.99 17.39
N ILE A 14 12.19 -27.16 16.46
CA ILE A 14 10.93 -27.33 15.72
C ILE A 14 11.08 -28.54 14.79
N ASP A 15 10.22 -29.54 14.93
CA ASP A 15 10.09 -30.65 14.00
C ASP A 15 9.14 -30.26 12.87
N THR A 16 9.71 -29.89 11.71
CA THR A 16 8.96 -29.49 10.52
C THR A 16 8.19 -30.63 9.85
N LYS A 17 8.35 -31.88 10.34
CA LYS A 17 7.63 -33.07 9.85
C LYS A 17 6.49 -33.46 10.77
N SER A 18 6.37 -32.85 11.95
CA SER A 18 5.30 -33.13 12.89
C SER A 18 3.93 -32.75 12.32
N GLU A 19 2.90 -33.44 12.74
CA GLU A 19 1.52 -33.16 12.37
C GLU A 19 1.10 -31.76 12.87
N GLU A 20 1.51 -31.39 14.07
CA GLU A 20 1.26 -30.08 14.67
C GLU A 20 1.86 -28.96 13.84
N PHE A 21 3.12 -29.10 13.38
CA PHE A 21 3.75 -28.12 12.50
C PHE A 21 2.98 -27.97 11.18
N ASN A 22 2.54 -29.07 10.58
CA ASN A 22 1.80 -29.04 9.33
C ASN A 22 0.43 -28.35 9.50
N GLN A 23 -0.29 -28.59 10.59
CA GLN A 23 -1.54 -27.91 10.92
C GLN A 23 -1.34 -26.38 11.06
N TYR A 24 -0.31 -25.95 11.80
CA TYR A 24 -0.02 -24.52 11.94
C TYR A 24 0.43 -23.89 10.62
N LYS A 25 1.19 -24.63 9.81
CA LYS A 25 1.59 -24.17 8.47
C LYS A 25 0.38 -23.95 7.57
N GLU A 26 -0.54 -24.90 7.50
CA GLU A 26 -1.76 -24.78 6.70
C GLU A 26 -2.63 -23.61 7.16
N ALA A 27 -2.86 -23.48 8.46
CA ALA A 27 -3.60 -22.36 9.03
C ALA A 27 -2.94 -20.99 8.76
N MET A 28 -1.62 -20.94 8.69
CA MET A 28 -0.89 -19.72 8.34
C MET A 28 -1.01 -19.41 6.85
N LEU A 29 -0.88 -20.42 5.99
CA LEU A 29 -1.03 -20.25 4.54
C LEU A 29 -2.43 -19.76 4.18
N GLU A 30 -3.49 -20.30 4.78
CA GLU A 30 -4.86 -19.82 4.59
C GLU A 30 -5.02 -18.32 4.92
N LYS A 31 -4.35 -17.85 5.98
CA LYS A 31 -4.36 -16.43 6.34
C LYS A 31 -3.58 -15.57 5.33
N LEU A 32 -2.48 -16.09 4.80
CA LEU A 32 -1.68 -15.39 3.78
C LEU A 32 -2.46 -15.30 2.47
N ASP A 33 -3.12 -16.38 2.04
CA ASP A 33 -3.96 -16.39 0.83
C ASP A 33 -5.04 -15.29 0.93
N GLY A 34 -5.69 -15.13 2.09
CA GLY A 34 -6.65 -14.05 2.30
C GLY A 34 -6.07 -12.64 2.25
N ILE A 35 -4.78 -12.48 2.56
CA ILE A 35 -4.08 -11.19 2.40
C ILE A 35 -3.74 -10.97 0.93
N GLU A 36 -3.29 -11.99 0.22
CA GLU A 36 -2.98 -11.92 -1.22
C GLU A 36 -4.22 -11.55 -2.03
N ASP A 37 -5.37 -12.17 -1.77
CA ASP A 37 -6.66 -11.79 -2.38
C ASP A 37 -7.01 -10.31 -2.19
N LEU A 38 -6.73 -9.76 -1.00
CA LEU A 38 -6.95 -8.34 -0.71
C LEU A 38 -5.96 -7.43 -1.48
N LEU A 39 -4.72 -7.86 -1.64
CA LEU A 39 -3.71 -7.12 -2.40
C LEU A 39 -4.07 -7.10 -3.89
N ASP A 40 -4.48 -8.24 -4.45
CA ASP A 40 -4.97 -8.33 -5.83
C ASP A 40 -6.18 -7.44 -6.06
N PHE A 41 -7.12 -7.43 -5.11
CA PHE A 41 -8.28 -6.52 -5.16
C PHE A 41 -7.86 -5.05 -5.17
N VAL A 42 -6.88 -4.67 -4.36
CA VAL A 42 -6.35 -3.30 -4.31
C VAL A 42 -5.67 -2.91 -5.61
N GLU A 43 -5.00 -3.84 -6.28
CA GLU A 43 -4.36 -3.59 -7.58
C GLU A 43 -5.37 -3.24 -8.69
N LEU A 44 -6.57 -3.79 -8.62
CA LEU A 44 -7.66 -3.45 -9.54
C LEU A 44 -8.21 -2.02 -9.34
N GLY A 45 -7.85 -1.36 -8.23
CA GLY A 45 -8.33 -0.01 -7.92
C GLY A 45 -9.85 0.09 -7.96
N GLY A 46 -10.38 1.00 -8.78
CA GLY A 46 -11.83 1.15 -9.00
C GLY A 46 -12.45 0.09 -9.94
N GLY A 47 -11.66 -0.88 -10.41
CA GLY A 47 -12.10 -1.95 -11.30
C GLY A 47 -11.98 -1.63 -12.79
N MET A 48 -12.11 -2.67 -13.61
CA MET A 48 -11.85 -2.64 -15.06
C MET A 48 -12.61 -1.54 -15.82
N HIS A 49 -13.89 -1.32 -15.49
CA HIS A 49 -14.68 -0.28 -16.14
C HIS A 49 -14.07 1.13 -15.98
N HIS A 50 -13.49 1.43 -14.82
CA HIS A 50 -12.81 2.71 -14.59
C HIS A 50 -11.50 2.79 -15.35
N HIS A 51 -10.75 1.69 -15.47
CA HIS A 51 -9.53 1.62 -16.30
C HIS A 51 -9.83 1.83 -17.78
N GLU A 52 -10.87 1.20 -18.32
CA GLU A 52 -11.33 1.42 -19.70
C GLU A 52 -11.69 2.88 -19.96
N ARG A 53 -12.36 3.55 -19.02
CA ARG A 53 -12.67 4.97 -19.11
C ARG A 53 -11.43 5.88 -19.08
N LEU A 54 -10.39 5.50 -18.34
CA LEU A 54 -9.10 6.21 -18.36
C LEU A 54 -8.41 6.02 -19.73
N ALA A 55 -8.34 4.79 -20.21
CA ALA A 55 -7.73 4.46 -21.50
C ALA A 55 -8.42 5.18 -22.65
N ALA A 56 -9.77 5.23 -22.66
CA ALA A 56 -10.55 5.97 -23.66
C ALA A 56 -10.25 7.49 -23.68
N ARG A 57 -9.67 8.04 -22.60
CA ARG A 57 -9.23 9.44 -22.48
C ARG A 57 -7.74 9.61 -22.73
N GLY A 58 -7.04 8.56 -23.19
CA GLY A 58 -5.59 8.56 -23.38
C GLY A 58 -4.78 8.67 -22.09
N LYS A 59 -5.36 8.26 -20.95
CA LYS A 59 -4.71 8.27 -19.64
C LYS A 59 -4.25 6.88 -19.23
N MET A 60 -3.11 6.80 -18.58
CA MET A 60 -2.59 5.59 -17.95
C MET A 60 -3.21 5.38 -16.56
N SER A 61 -3.23 4.13 -16.10
CA SER A 61 -3.52 3.83 -14.70
C SER A 61 -2.46 4.44 -13.78
N VAL A 62 -2.78 4.57 -12.50
CA VAL A 62 -1.81 5.08 -11.50
C VAL A 62 -0.58 4.18 -11.41
N ARG A 63 -0.76 2.85 -11.48
CA ARG A 63 0.33 1.88 -11.41
C ARG A 63 1.22 1.90 -12.65
N ASP A 64 0.64 1.97 -13.85
CA ASP A 64 1.40 2.13 -15.10
C ASP A 64 2.22 3.43 -15.10
N ARG A 65 1.64 4.50 -14.56
CA ARG A 65 2.32 5.79 -14.46
C ARG A 65 3.53 5.73 -13.52
N ILE A 66 3.38 5.04 -12.38
CA ILE A 66 4.50 4.79 -11.46
C ILE A 66 5.54 3.89 -12.14
N ALA A 67 5.14 2.78 -12.74
CA ALA A 67 6.05 1.85 -13.42
C ALA A 67 6.88 2.54 -14.53
N ASN A 68 6.24 3.42 -15.32
CA ASN A 68 6.94 4.19 -16.36
C ASN A 68 7.85 5.30 -15.81
N PHE A 69 7.70 5.67 -14.55
CA PHE A 69 8.53 6.68 -13.90
C PHE A 69 9.78 6.09 -13.23
N LEU A 70 9.68 4.85 -12.81
CA LEU A 70 10.80 4.12 -12.19
C LEU A 70 11.84 3.71 -13.22
N ASP A 71 13.06 3.54 -12.75
CA ASP A 71 14.12 2.94 -13.57
C ASP A 71 13.73 1.50 -13.94
N PRO A 72 14.00 1.06 -15.19
CA PRO A 72 13.70 -0.30 -15.62
C PRO A 72 14.31 -1.35 -14.69
N ASP A 73 13.57 -2.43 -14.46
CA ASP A 73 14.01 -3.60 -13.68
C ASP A 73 14.38 -3.28 -12.21
N THR A 74 13.90 -2.16 -11.68
CA THR A 74 14.08 -1.81 -10.27
C THR A 74 12.85 -2.14 -9.43
N PRO A 75 13.02 -2.51 -8.15
CA PRO A 75 11.89 -2.83 -7.28
C PRO A 75 11.09 -1.58 -6.89
N PHE A 76 9.79 -1.75 -6.68
CA PHE A 76 8.92 -0.79 -6.02
C PHE A 76 8.40 -1.36 -4.70
N LEU A 77 8.78 -0.76 -3.60
CA LEU A 77 8.29 -1.13 -2.27
C LEU A 77 7.01 -0.34 -1.97
N GLU A 78 5.85 -0.92 -2.27
CA GLU A 78 4.57 -0.30 -1.93
C GLU A 78 4.35 -0.30 -0.42
N ILE A 79 3.85 0.80 0.12
CA ILE A 79 3.56 0.98 1.54
C ILE A 79 2.07 1.21 1.78
N SER A 80 1.58 0.69 2.90
CA SER A 80 0.17 0.85 3.30
C SER A 80 -0.83 0.42 2.23
N SER A 81 -0.55 -0.68 1.51
CA SER A 81 -1.40 -1.21 0.43
C SER A 81 -2.81 -1.50 0.92
N LEU A 82 -2.97 -1.99 2.15
CA LEU A 82 -4.26 -2.30 2.78
C LEU A 82 -4.83 -1.13 3.62
N ALA A 83 -4.41 0.12 3.35
CA ALA A 83 -5.00 1.28 4.02
C ALA A 83 -6.53 1.27 3.85
N ALA A 84 -7.27 1.69 4.88
CA ALA A 84 -8.73 1.65 4.95
C ALA A 84 -9.35 0.24 5.08
N TYR A 85 -8.56 -0.83 5.24
CA TYR A 85 -9.11 -2.16 5.52
C TYR A 85 -10.07 -2.13 6.71
N ALA A 86 -11.19 -2.86 6.61
CA ALA A 86 -12.26 -2.91 7.60
C ALA A 86 -12.89 -1.54 7.94
N SER A 87 -12.89 -0.60 7.00
CA SER A 87 -13.56 0.71 7.13
C SER A 87 -14.65 0.91 6.07
N ASP A 88 -15.34 2.06 6.11
CA ASP A 88 -16.35 2.44 5.12
C ASP A 88 -15.74 2.97 3.81
N TYR A 89 -14.42 3.01 3.70
CA TYR A 89 -13.71 3.46 2.51
C TYR A 89 -13.11 2.28 1.74
N PRO A 90 -12.92 2.42 0.43
CA PRO A 90 -12.28 1.41 -0.39
C PRO A 90 -10.88 1.06 0.15
N VAL A 91 -10.58 -0.24 0.24
CA VAL A 91 -9.26 -0.75 0.63
C VAL A 91 -8.21 -0.21 -0.36
N GLY A 92 -7.03 0.08 0.14
CA GLY A 92 -5.98 0.79 -0.61
C GLY A 92 -6.04 2.32 -0.44
N GLY A 93 -7.16 2.84 0.07
CA GLY A 93 -7.33 4.26 0.38
C GLY A 93 -7.32 5.19 -0.82
N GLY A 94 -7.60 4.69 -2.04
CA GLY A 94 -7.67 5.51 -3.27
C GLY A 94 -6.35 6.19 -3.66
N ALA A 95 -5.23 5.61 -3.25
CA ALA A 95 -3.89 6.11 -3.59
C ALA A 95 -2.85 4.98 -3.53
N VAL A 96 -1.81 5.08 -4.33
CA VAL A 96 -0.62 4.24 -4.28
C VAL A 96 0.51 5.05 -3.66
N ALA A 97 1.24 4.47 -2.71
CA ALA A 97 2.42 5.07 -2.13
C ALA A 97 3.53 4.03 -1.99
N GLY A 98 4.77 4.42 -2.18
CA GLY A 98 5.89 3.49 -2.10
C GLY A 98 7.23 4.16 -2.28
N ILE A 99 8.27 3.33 -2.27
CA ILE A 99 9.66 3.74 -2.51
C ILE A 99 10.14 2.99 -3.76
N GLY A 100 10.73 3.71 -4.69
CA GLY A 100 11.30 3.15 -5.90
C GLY A 100 12.56 3.88 -6.32
N ILE A 101 13.19 3.43 -7.40
CA ILE A 101 14.42 4.02 -7.91
C ILE A 101 14.11 4.87 -9.16
N VAL A 102 14.59 6.10 -9.17
CA VAL A 102 14.45 7.04 -10.30
C VAL A 102 15.81 7.67 -10.55
N ALA A 103 16.35 7.49 -11.74
CA ALA A 103 17.67 7.97 -12.13
C ALA A 103 18.77 7.54 -11.11
N GLY A 104 18.70 6.28 -10.66
CA GLY A 104 19.63 5.70 -9.68
C GLY A 104 19.46 6.19 -8.24
N THR A 105 18.38 6.95 -7.95
CA THR A 105 18.14 7.52 -6.62
C THR A 105 16.85 6.97 -6.03
N GLU A 106 16.86 6.59 -4.75
CA GLU A 106 15.65 6.24 -4.01
C GLU A 106 14.72 7.45 -3.89
N VAL A 107 13.44 7.25 -4.20
CA VAL A 107 12.40 8.29 -4.19
C VAL A 107 11.15 7.75 -3.53
N VAL A 108 10.57 8.52 -2.63
CA VAL A 108 9.20 8.25 -2.14
C VAL A 108 8.21 8.81 -3.15
N ILE A 109 7.27 7.96 -3.54
CA ILE A 109 6.21 8.30 -4.48
C ILE A 109 4.86 8.20 -3.75
N PHE A 110 3.99 9.19 -3.99
CA PHE A 110 2.58 9.15 -3.66
C PHE A 110 1.76 9.52 -4.89
N ALA A 111 0.75 8.73 -5.22
CA ALA A 111 -0.06 8.95 -6.40
C ALA A 111 -1.55 8.71 -6.09
N ASN A 112 -2.40 9.68 -6.41
CA ASN A 112 -3.85 9.48 -6.34
C ASN A 112 -4.30 8.51 -7.42
N ASP A 113 -5.21 7.61 -7.06
CA ASP A 113 -5.86 6.71 -8.01
C ASP A 113 -7.20 7.30 -8.48
N PRO A 114 -7.28 7.84 -9.73
CA PRO A 114 -8.50 8.44 -10.23
C PRO A 114 -9.61 7.42 -10.49
N THR A 115 -9.32 6.12 -10.47
CA THR A 115 -10.34 5.06 -10.58
C THR A 115 -11.13 4.90 -9.29
N VAL A 116 -10.57 5.29 -8.15
CA VAL A 116 -11.18 5.20 -6.83
C VAL A 116 -11.63 6.60 -6.38
N LEU A 117 -12.94 6.81 -6.22
CA LEU A 117 -13.53 8.10 -5.80
C LEU A 117 -12.98 9.30 -6.60
N ALA A 118 -12.66 9.12 -7.89
CA ALA A 118 -12.02 10.13 -8.74
C ALA A 118 -10.73 10.72 -8.13
N GLY A 119 -9.98 9.94 -7.37
CA GLY A 119 -8.75 10.34 -6.69
C GLY A 119 -8.96 11.28 -5.50
N ALA A 120 -10.19 11.44 -5.00
CA ALA A 120 -10.47 12.34 -3.91
C ALA A 120 -9.73 11.97 -2.63
N MET A 121 -9.21 12.99 -1.94
CA MET A 121 -8.53 12.82 -0.66
C MET A 121 -9.53 12.65 0.46
N HIS A 122 -9.36 11.61 1.27
CA HIS A 122 -10.15 11.30 2.46
C HIS A 122 -9.24 10.93 3.63
N ALA A 123 -9.81 10.59 4.80
CA ALA A 123 -9.04 10.35 6.03
C ALA A 123 -7.90 9.34 5.85
N TYR A 124 -8.14 8.24 5.13
CA TYR A 124 -7.15 7.18 4.96
C TYR A 124 -6.10 7.52 3.91
N SER A 125 -6.49 8.09 2.77
CA SER A 125 -5.50 8.60 1.79
C SER A 125 -4.65 9.71 2.40
N GLY A 126 -5.22 10.56 3.25
CA GLY A 126 -4.49 11.57 4.00
C GLY A 126 -3.46 10.97 4.97
N LYS A 127 -3.82 9.92 5.72
CA LYS A 127 -2.86 9.18 6.58
C LYS A 127 -1.74 8.54 5.76
N LYS A 128 -2.08 7.90 4.64
CA LYS A 128 -1.11 7.29 3.73
C LYS A 128 -0.15 8.35 3.15
N TRP A 129 -0.68 9.50 2.75
CA TRP A 129 0.09 10.65 2.29
C TRP A 129 1.05 11.17 3.35
N THR A 130 0.55 11.41 4.57
CA THR A 130 1.37 11.86 5.71
C THR A 130 2.50 10.88 6.02
N ARG A 131 2.22 9.57 5.97
CA ARG A 131 3.24 8.54 6.20
C ARG A 131 4.31 8.55 5.11
N ALA A 132 3.93 8.71 3.84
CA ALA A 132 4.89 8.83 2.74
C ALA A 132 5.81 10.04 2.92
N MET A 133 5.26 11.20 3.26
CA MET A 133 6.04 12.41 3.55
C MET A 133 6.98 12.24 4.74
N GLU A 134 6.53 11.57 5.80
CA GLU A 134 7.35 11.29 6.99
C GLU A 134 8.56 10.42 6.62
N ILE A 135 8.34 9.33 5.85
CA ILE A 135 9.41 8.46 5.38
C ILE A 135 10.44 9.24 4.57
N SER A 136 10.00 10.07 3.62
CA SER A 136 10.88 10.94 2.86
C SER A 136 11.72 11.86 3.77
N ARG A 137 11.07 12.54 4.71
CA ARG A 137 11.72 13.48 5.63
C ARG A 137 12.75 12.79 6.54
N VAL A 138 12.38 11.65 7.14
CA VAL A 138 13.24 10.94 8.10
C VAL A 138 14.47 10.35 7.40
N ASN A 139 14.27 9.76 6.22
CA ASN A 139 15.34 9.13 5.44
C ASN A 139 16.08 10.13 4.53
N LYS A 140 15.62 11.38 4.43
CA LYS A 140 16.21 12.42 3.58
C LYS A 140 16.28 12.03 2.10
N ILE A 141 15.26 11.30 1.62
CA ILE A 141 15.11 10.93 0.22
C ILE A 141 14.05 11.80 -0.46
N PRO A 142 14.17 12.08 -1.77
CA PRO A 142 13.21 12.90 -2.50
C PRO A 142 11.77 12.38 -2.38
N TYR A 143 10.80 13.30 -2.42
CA TYR A 143 9.38 13.01 -2.48
C TYR A 143 8.79 13.49 -3.80
N VAL A 144 8.06 12.62 -4.49
CA VAL A 144 7.35 12.91 -5.73
C VAL A 144 5.87 12.60 -5.55
N GLN A 145 5.01 13.49 -6.00
CA GLN A 145 3.58 13.29 -5.97
C GLN A 145 2.96 13.38 -7.36
N PHE A 146 2.23 12.35 -7.78
CA PHE A 146 1.37 12.38 -8.95
C PHE A 146 -0.04 12.76 -8.53
N VAL A 147 -0.40 14.00 -8.79
CA VAL A 147 -1.70 14.54 -8.39
C VAL A 147 -2.71 14.36 -9.52
N GLU A 148 -3.71 13.52 -9.30
CA GLU A 148 -4.91 13.44 -10.12
C GLU A 148 -6.10 13.21 -9.18
N SER A 149 -6.72 14.32 -8.75
CA SER A 149 -7.69 14.30 -7.65
C SER A 149 -8.84 15.24 -7.92
N ALA A 150 -10.06 14.80 -7.59
CA ALA A 150 -11.25 15.66 -7.57
C ALA A 150 -11.28 16.62 -6.36
N GLY A 151 -10.27 16.62 -5.51
CA GLY A 151 -10.20 17.44 -4.31
C GLY A 151 -10.40 16.64 -3.02
N GLY A 152 -10.92 17.27 -1.96
CA GLY A 152 -11.25 16.60 -0.71
C GLY A 152 -12.63 15.93 -0.74
N ASP A 153 -12.76 14.79 -0.07
CA ASP A 153 -14.07 14.16 0.14
C ASP A 153 -14.88 14.97 1.15
N LEU A 154 -15.89 15.68 0.68
CA LEU A 154 -16.74 16.56 1.49
C LEU A 154 -17.62 15.80 2.51
N ARG A 155 -17.79 14.49 2.35
CA ARG A 155 -18.51 13.65 3.33
C ARG A 155 -17.83 13.65 4.70
N MET A 156 -16.54 13.99 4.76
CA MET A 156 -15.78 14.14 6.01
C MET A 156 -16.21 15.35 6.86
N GLY A 157 -16.85 16.36 6.26
CA GLY A 157 -17.29 17.58 6.97
C GLY A 157 -18.67 17.51 7.60
N GLY A 158 -19.46 16.47 7.33
CA GLY A 158 -20.86 16.31 7.78
C GLY A 158 -21.06 15.39 8.99
N GLY A 159 -20.03 14.84 9.55
CA GLY A 159 -20.11 13.90 10.67
C GLY A 159 -20.46 14.56 11.98
N LYS A 160 -21.77 14.71 12.27
CA LYS A 160 -22.24 14.69 13.67
C LYS A 160 -21.68 13.40 14.28
N GLY A 161 -20.77 13.54 15.24
CA GLY A 161 -20.14 12.43 15.93
C GLY A 161 -21.16 11.43 16.46
N LYS A 162 -21.34 10.32 15.76
CA LYS A 162 -21.67 9.06 16.39
C LYS A 162 -20.35 8.37 16.62
N GLY A 163 -19.89 8.44 17.87
CA GLY A 163 -18.75 7.70 18.34
C GLY A 163 -18.91 6.23 18.00
N SER A 164 -18.25 5.78 16.99
CA SER A 164 -17.91 4.38 16.79
C SER A 164 -16.54 4.14 17.40
N SER A 165 -16.58 3.85 18.69
CA SER A 165 -15.46 3.22 19.41
C SER A 165 -15.33 1.78 18.93
N ARG A 166 -14.72 1.58 17.76
CA ARG A 166 -14.19 0.28 17.33
C ARG A 166 -13.05 0.54 16.35
N GLY A 167 -11.84 0.39 16.81
CA GLY A 167 -10.65 0.44 15.97
C GLY A 167 -9.45 1.15 16.59
N GLN A 168 -9.27 1.07 17.91
CA GLN A 168 -7.93 1.18 18.50
C GLN A 168 -7.24 -0.16 18.29
N ILE A 169 -6.48 -0.28 17.23
CA ILE A 169 -5.44 -1.30 17.12
C ILE A 169 -4.25 -0.65 16.46
N LEU A 170 -3.19 -0.64 17.24
CA LEU A 170 -1.79 -0.35 16.97
C LEU A 170 -1.41 1.13 16.96
N GLY A 171 -0.97 1.53 18.17
CA GLY A 171 0.04 2.57 18.38
C GLY A 171 1.43 2.08 18.00
#